data_dbf516767db92c30bc1e35771d1946dc
#
_entry.id   dbf516767db92c30bc1e35771d1946dc
#
_cell.length_a   1.000
_cell.length_b   1.000
_cell.length_c   1.000
_cell.angle_alpha   90.00
_cell.angle_beta   90.00
_cell.angle_gamma   90.00
#
_symmetry.space_group_name_H-M   'P 1'
#
loop_
_entity.id
_entity.type
_entity.pdbx_description
1 polymer ?
#
loop_
_entity_poly.entity_id
_entity_poly.type
_entity_poly.pdbx_seq_one_letter_code
_entity_poly.pdbx_strand_id
1 'polypeptide(L)'
;MYKEVIRKGLIILLIILLGLLIYLIKLSYRESMSEKISSDGTSETTTSTKVTETTTTETTTIVTTTSTTMQTNGNVYFPYHIDNYDGYSIDNIMDDDIQRVFTEKGAVVCGDSMAEGLTAYRVLSDNNVVWHRGRRIDNMDKDLDKIKSLNPSYLFLTYGSNDLELWTGRTNSFIKAYTKTLDMLRRELPSTTLVINSILPASIKKTNSDVSFSYQSEFNNALRELANSYGIVFLENSPYLSRKDKPYSSDGVHPKSFYYSLWAKHMTSYLETL
;
A
#
# COMPACT_ATOMS: atom_id res chain seq x y z
N MET A 1 -14.49 6.96 -55.94
CA MET A 1 -15.44 7.43 -54.90
C MET A 1 -16.17 6.28 -54.19
N TYR A 2 -16.90 5.38 -54.92
CA TYR A 2 -17.68 4.27 -54.29
C TYR A 2 -16.84 3.26 -53.47
N LYS A 3 -15.68 2.83 -53.96
CA LYS A 3 -14.76 1.92 -53.25
C LYS A 3 -14.21 2.46 -51.93
N GLU A 4 -14.04 3.78 -51.85
CA GLU A 4 -13.52 4.45 -50.65
C GLU A 4 -14.57 4.58 -49.56
N VAL A 5 -15.83 4.77 -49.93
CA VAL A 5 -16.98 4.78 -49.00
C VAL A 5 -17.19 3.39 -48.39
N ILE A 6 -17.10 2.33 -49.21
CA ILE A 6 -17.21 0.94 -48.73
C ILE A 6 -16.06 0.64 -47.77
N ARG A 7 -14.83 1.03 -48.08
CA ARG A 7 -13.65 0.79 -47.18
C ARG A 7 -13.77 1.49 -45.85
N LYS A 8 -14.24 2.74 -45.82
CA LYS A 8 -14.51 3.49 -44.59
C LYS A 8 -15.63 2.84 -43.78
N GLY A 9 -16.70 2.40 -44.41
CA GLY A 9 -17.80 1.67 -43.75
C GLY A 9 -17.34 0.35 -43.13
N LEU A 10 -16.45 -0.40 -43.80
CA LEU A 10 -15.90 -1.66 -43.28
C LEU A 10 -15.00 -1.41 -42.06
N ILE A 11 -14.19 -0.37 -42.07
CA ILE A 11 -13.33 0.02 -40.95
C ILE A 11 -14.19 0.39 -39.71
N ILE A 12 -15.24 1.18 -39.88
CA ILE A 12 -16.14 1.56 -38.81
C ILE A 12 -16.83 0.32 -38.22
N LEU A 13 -17.30 -0.57 -39.08
CA LEU A 13 -17.92 -1.83 -38.64
C LEU A 13 -16.94 -2.70 -37.81
N LEU A 14 -15.67 -2.79 -38.25
CA LEU A 14 -14.62 -3.54 -37.56
C LEU A 14 -14.33 -2.97 -36.16
N ILE A 15 -14.31 -1.63 -36.02
CA ILE A 15 -14.10 -0.95 -34.75
C ILE A 15 -15.28 -1.24 -33.79
N ILE A 16 -16.51 -1.22 -34.30
CA ILE A 16 -17.72 -1.52 -33.52
C ILE A 16 -17.69 -2.99 -33.04
N LEU A 17 -17.32 -3.92 -33.90
CA LEU A 17 -17.22 -5.35 -33.57
C LEU A 17 -16.12 -5.62 -32.54
N LEU A 18 -14.98 -4.93 -32.66
CA LEU A 18 -13.90 -5.03 -31.68
C LEU A 18 -14.33 -4.49 -30.31
N GLY A 19 -15.03 -3.36 -30.29
CA GLY A 19 -15.60 -2.79 -29.06
C GLY A 19 -16.60 -3.74 -28.38
N LEU A 20 -17.47 -4.38 -29.19
CA LEU A 20 -18.44 -5.37 -28.70
C LEU A 20 -17.73 -6.61 -28.13
N LEU A 21 -16.68 -7.09 -28.80
CA LEU A 21 -15.88 -8.24 -28.33
C LEU A 21 -15.22 -7.92 -26.97
N ILE A 22 -14.62 -6.75 -26.81
CA ILE A 22 -14.01 -6.32 -25.56
C ILE A 22 -15.07 -6.22 -24.43
N TYR A 23 -16.27 -5.74 -24.77
CA TYR A 23 -17.39 -5.68 -23.83
C TYR A 23 -17.84 -7.07 -23.37
N LEU A 24 -17.97 -8.02 -24.29
CA LEU A 24 -18.36 -9.40 -24.00
C LEU A 24 -17.30 -10.12 -23.15
N ILE A 25 -16.01 -9.91 -23.41
CA ILE A 25 -14.91 -10.45 -22.60
C ILE A 25 -14.99 -9.91 -21.15
N LYS A 26 -15.28 -8.62 -20.98
CA LYS A 26 -15.46 -8.03 -19.64
C LYS A 26 -16.67 -8.61 -18.91
N LEU A 27 -17.77 -8.86 -19.60
CA LEU A 27 -18.97 -9.50 -19.04
C LEU A 27 -18.67 -10.94 -18.58
N SER A 28 -18.05 -11.75 -19.42
CA SER A 28 -17.68 -13.13 -19.11
C SER A 28 -16.69 -13.22 -17.94
N TYR A 29 -15.72 -12.27 -17.86
CA TYR A 29 -14.80 -12.20 -16.74
C TYR A 29 -15.54 -11.85 -15.43
N ARG A 30 -16.53 -10.97 -15.50
CA ARG A 30 -17.36 -10.58 -14.34
C ARG A 30 -18.24 -11.73 -13.84
N GLU A 31 -18.80 -12.54 -14.73
CA GLU A 31 -19.59 -13.72 -14.38
C GLU A 31 -18.72 -14.82 -13.74
N SER A 32 -17.54 -15.08 -14.29
CA SER A 32 -16.57 -16.04 -13.75
C SER A 32 -16.08 -15.68 -12.35
N MET A 33 -15.93 -14.38 -12.05
CA MET A 33 -15.59 -13.90 -10.71
C MET A 33 -16.77 -14.01 -9.74
N SER A 34 -18.01 -13.83 -10.23
CA SER A 34 -19.23 -13.99 -9.41
C SER A 34 -19.47 -15.46 -9.01
N GLU A 35 -19.20 -16.41 -9.91
CA GLU A 35 -19.31 -17.84 -9.62
C GLU A 35 -18.25 -18.34 -8.64
N LYS A 36 -17.02 -17.82 -8.71
CA LYS A 36 -15.95 -18.16 -7.74
C LYS A 36 -16.29 -17.70 -6.32
N ILE A 37 -17.00 -16.59 -6.17
CA ILE A 37 -17.43 -16.07 -4.85
C ILE A 37 -18.60 -16.89 -4.29
N SER A 38 -19.42 -17.51 -5.16
CA SER A 38 -20.59 -18.33 -4.74
C SER A 38 -20.23 -19.77 -4.39
N SER A 39 -19.10 -20.31 -4.83
CA SER A 39 -18.72 -21.71 -4.61
C SER A 39 -17.93 -21.97 -3.31
N ASP A 40 -17.56 -20.95 -2.56
CA ASP A 40 -16.79 -21.07 -1.31
C ASP A 40 -17.65 -21.02 -0.03
N GLY A 41 -18.94 -21.09 -0.16
CA GLY A 41 -19.90 -20.98 0.95
C GLY A 41 -20.91 -22.09 1.02
N THR A 42 -20.54 -23.35 1.30
CA THR A 42 -21.42 -24.32 1.97
C THR A 42 -20.69 -25.63 2.29
N SER A 43 -20.36 -25.87 3.54
CA SER A 43 -20.43 -27.19 4.16
C SER A 43 -20.43 -27.07 5.68
N GLU A 44 -21.59 -27.00 6.28
CA GLU A 44 -21.80 -27.36 7.67
C GLU A 44 -21.93 -28.88 7.77
N THR A 45 -21.13 -29.50 8.62
CA THR A 45 -21.46 -30.83 9.17
C THR A 45 -21.22 -30.82 10.66
N THR A 46 -22.33 -30.81 11.38
CA THR A 46 -22.41 -30.97 12.83
C THR A 46 -22.05 -32.40 13.19
N THR A 47 -21.03 -32.61 14.03
CA THR A 47 -20.90 -33.86 14.80
C THR A 47 -20.49 -33.51 16.22
N SER A 48 -21.42 -33.76 17.14
CA SER A 48 -21.24 -33.68 18.60
C SER A 48 -20.45 -34.90 19.08
N THR A 49 -19.33 -34.66 19.77
CA THR A 49 -18.73 -35.68 20.62
C THR A 49 -18.14 -35.03 21.87
N LYS A 50 -18.67 -35.46 22.98
CA LYS A 50 -18.33 -35.10 24.35
C LYS A 50 -17.06 -35.85 24.78
N VAL A 51 -15.99 -35.16 25.20
CA VAL A 51 -14.87 -35.76 25.95
C VAL A 51 -14.31 -34.78 26.95
N THR A 52 -14.26 -35.24 28.12
CA THR A 52 -13.69 -35.01 29.45
C THR A 52 -12.45 -34.08 29.51
N GLU A 53 -12.47 -33.21 30.55
CA GLU A 53 -11.41 -32.30 31.00
C GLU A 53 -10.09 -33.01 31.33
N THR A 54 -9.00 -32.38 30.93
CA THR A 54 -7.71 -32.48 31.67
C THR A 54 -7.03 -31.11 31.57
N THR A 55 -6.83 -30.51 32.71
CA THR A 55 -6.22 -29.19 32.93
C THR A 55 -4.73 -29.24 32.62
N THR A 56 -4.25 -28.45 31.68
CA THR A 56 -2.84 -28.03 31.62
C THR A 56 -2.80 -26.57 31.17
N THR A 57 -2.24 -25.72 32.03
CA THR A 57 -2.14 -24.28 31.85
C THR A 57 -1.02 -23.97 30.86
N GLU A 58 -1.36 -23.64 29.63
CA GLU A 58 -0.45 -22.98 28.69
C GLU A 58 -1.07 -21.64 28.28
N THR A 59 -0.30 -20.58 28.45
CA THR A 59 -0.69 -19.21 28.05
C THR A 59 -0.73 -19.11 26.54
N THR A 60 -1.89 -19.32 25.96
CA THR A 60 -2.12 -19.15 24.52
C THR A 60 -2.54 -17.71 24.26
N THR A 61 -1.67 -16.95 23.61
CA THR A 61 -2.02 -15.64 23.05
C THR A 61 -3.05 -15.86 21.94
N ILE A 62 -4.31 -15.56 22.22
CA ILE A 62 -5.40 -15.65 21.24
C ILE A 62 -5.27 -14.47 20.29
N VAL A 63 -4.78 -14.71 19.08
CA VAL A 63 -4.95 -13.76 17.98
C VAL A 63 -6.40 -13.85 17.51
N THR A 64 -7.22 -12.94 17.98
CA THR A 64 -8.62 -12.83 17.54
C THR A 64 -8.64 -12.23 16.15
N THR A 65 -8.78 -13.07 15.13
CA THR A 65 -9.08 -12.61 13.76
C THR A 65 -10.54 -12.19 13.71
N THR A 66 -10.80 -10.91 13.88
CA THR A 66 -12.14 -10.34 13.73
C THR A 66 -12.41 -10.14 12.25
N SER A 67 -13.26 -10.97 11.65
CA SER A 67 -13.80 -10.75 10.31
C SER A 67 -14.68 -9.51 10.35
N THR A 68 -14.19 -8.40 9.82
CA THR A 68 -14.90 -7.12 9.81
C THR A 68 -15.81 -7.03 8.59
N THR A 69 -17.08 -6.86 8.84
CA THR A 69 -18.12 -6.57 7.85
C THR A 69 -17.83 -5.22 7.19
N MET A 70 -17.82 -5.19 5.86
CA MET A 70 -17.56 -3.99 5.05
C MET A 70 -18.62 -2.93 5.29
N GLN A 71 -18.26 -1.76 5.83
CA GLN A 71 -19.11 -0.57 5.80
C GLN A 71 -18.67 0.36 4.67
N THR A 72 -19.56 0.56 3.71
CA THR A 72 -19.38 1.52 2.62
C THR A 72 -19.89 2.89 3.07
N ASN A 73 -19.01 3.74 3.55
CA ASN A 73 -19.30 5.18 3.60
C ASN A 73 -18.88 5.78 2.25
N GLY A 74 -19.84 6.21 1.50
CA GLY A 74 -19.92 6.59 0.09
C GLY A 74 -18.75 7.18 -0.69
N ASN A 75 -17.51 7.27 -0.19
CA ASN A 75 -16.41 7.89 -0.92
C ASN A 75 -15.01 7.29 -0.71
N VAL A 76 -14.81 6.35 0.23
CA VAL A 76 -13.51 5.71 0.43
C VAL A 76 -13.72 4.30 0.96
N TYR A 77 -13.25 3.30 0.22
CA TYR A 77 -13.25 1.92 0.65
C TYR A 77 -11.99 1.64 1.47
N PHE A 78 -12.14 1.58 2.79
CA PHE A 78 -11.10 1.06 3.68
C PHE A 78 -11.60 -0.25 4.29
N PRO A 79 -10.98 -1.39 3.98
CA PRO A 79 -11.36 -2.67 4.57
C PRO A 79 -11.04 -2.77 6.07
N TYR A 80 -10.44 -1.73 6.67
CA TYR A 80 -9.92 -1.78 8.03
C TYR A 80 -10.37 -0.58 8.87
N HIS A 81 -11.15 -0.86 9.92
CA HIS A 81 -11.32 0.02 11.07
C HIS A 81 -10.25 -0.40 12.09
N ILE A 82 -9.10 0.26 12.13
CA ILE A 82 -8.08 -0.12 13.07
C ILE A 82 -7.29 1.09 13.52
N ASP A 83 -7.32 1.33 14.81
CA ASP A 83 -6.49 2.33 15.45
C ASP A 83 -5.04 1.85 15.62
N ASN A 84 -4.80 0.51 15.62
CA ASN A 84 -3.49 -0.11 15.81
C ASN A 84 -3.35 -1.36 14.94
N TYR A 85 -3.35 -1.21 13.63
CA TYR A 85 -3.34 -2.36 12.70
C TYR A 85 -2.09 -3.26 12.81
N ASP A 86 -0.96 -2.65 13.09
CA ASP A 86 0.33 -3.32 13.24
C ASP A 86 0.88 -3.28 14.68
N GLY A 87 0.08 -2.83 15.63
CA GLY A 87 0.43 -2.73 17.03
C GLY A 87 1.09 -1.41 17.45
N TYR A 88 1.29 -0.47 16.52
CA TYR A 88 1.90 0.83 16.82
C TYR A 88 0.81 1.91 16.97
N SER A 89 0.52 2.32 18.23
CA SER A 89 -0.46 3.37 18.51
C SER A 89 0.11 4.77 18.32
N ILE A 90 -0.69 5.65 17.69
CA ILE A 90 -0.34 7.07 17.49
C ILE A 90 -0.90 7.98 18.59
N ASP A 91 -1.69 7.45 19.52
CA ASP A 91 -2.49 8.27 20.44
C ASP A 91 -1.63 9.04 21.46
N ASN A 92 -0.46 8.51 21.79
CA ASN A 92 0.47 9.13 22.73
C ASN A 92 1.59 9.93 22.05
N ILE A 93 1.61 10.02 20.72
CA ILE A 93 2.65 10.75 19.98
C ILE A 93 2.21 12.20 19.76
N MET A 94 2.95 13.14 20.35
CA MET A 94 2.71 14.56 20.12
C MET A 94 3.37 15.02 18.80
N ASP A 95 2.84 16.07 18.17
CA ASP A 95 3.41 16.60 16.93
C ASP A 95 4.87 17.09 17.13
N ASP A 96 5.17 17.66 18.30
CA ASP A 96 6.51 18.14 18.64
C ASP A 96 7.53 17.00 18.85
N ASP A 97 7.08 15.77 19.14
CA ASP A 97 7.96 14.61 19.31
C ASP A 97 8.45 14.07 17.97
N ILE A 98 7.67 14.22 16.92
CA ILE A 98 7.97 13.61 15.60
C ILE A 98 9.38 13.98 15.13
N GLN A 99 9.64 15.27 14.96
CA GLN A 99 10.94 15.77 14.47
C GLN A 99 12.10 15.39 15.41
N ARG A 100 11.85 15.48 16.74
CA ARG A 100 12.85 15.13 17.77
C ARG A 100 13.23 13.65 17.67
N VAL A 101 12.25 12.74 17.69
CA VAL A 101 12.49 11.28 17.64
C VAL A 101 13.18 10.87 16.34
N PHE A 102 12.74 11.41 15.19
CA PHE A 102 13.40 11.14 13.91
C PHE A 102 14.87 11.55 13.93
N THR A 103 15.19 12.71 14.53
CA THR A 103 16.56 13.20 14.61
C THR A 103 17.39 12.36 15.58
N GLU A 104 16.88 12.09 16.79
CA GLU A 104 17.57 11.31 17.83
C GLU A 104 17.83 9.86 17.40
N LYS A 105 16.88 9.25 16.68
CA LYS A 105 16.99 7.88 16.17
C LYS A 105 17.76 7.79 14.85
N GLY A 106 18.15 8.92 14.23
CA GLY A 106 18.78 8.94 12.92
C GLY A 106 17.90 8.32 11.84
N ALA A 107 16.58 8.63 11.87
CA ALA A 107 15.60 8.07 10.96
C ALA A 107 15.43 8.94 9.70
N VAL A 108 15.34 8.30 8.55
CA VAL A 108 15.13 8.93 7.23
C VAL A 108 14.01 8.23 6.50
N VAL A 109 13.11 9.00 5.88
CA VAL A 109 12.11 8.51 4.94
C VAL A 109 12.61 8.73 3.52
N CYS A 110 12.59 7.71 2.67
CA CYS A 110 12.88 7.89 1.26
C CYS A 110 11.69 7.44 0.40
N GLY A 111 11.43 8.18 -0.69
CA GLY A 111 10.26 7.91 -1.50
C GLY A 111 10.04 8.87 -2.67
N ASP A 112 8.80 8.92 -3.08
CA ASP A 112 8.30 9.72 -4.19
C ASP A 112 7.60 11.01 -3.72
N SER A 113 6.63 11.49 -4.50
CA SER A 113 5.81 12.65 -4.15
C SER A 113 4.97 12.47 -2.87
N MET A 114 4.76 11.23 -2.42
CA MET A 114 4.14 10.98 -1.12
C MET A 114 5.08 11.40 0.01
N ALA A 115 6.37 11.04 -0.06
CA ALA A 115 7.37 11.44 0.93
C ALA A 115 7.62 12.97 0.91
N GLU A 116 7.52 13.61 -0.26
CA GLU A 116 7.60 15.08 -0.38
C GLU A 116 6.65 15.79 0.58
N GLY A 117 5.44 15.27 0.77
CA GLY A 117 4.44 15.88 1.66
C GLY A 117 4.92 16.03 3.11
N LEU A 118 5.80 15.17 3.59
CA LEU A 118 6.36 15.28 4.94
C LEU A 118 7.16 16.58 5.12
N THR A 119 7.93 17.00 4.12
CA THR A 119 8.68 18.26 4.13
C THR A 119 7.81 19.44 3.71
N ALA A 120 6.97 19.27 2.69
CA ALA A 120 6.09 20.34 2.19
C ALA A 120 5.10 20.85 3.25
N TYR A 121 4.61 19.96 4.12
CA TYR A 121 3.75 20.30 5.26
C TYR A 121 4.52 20.51 6.58
N ARG A 122 5.86 20.53 6.53
CA ARG A 122 6.74 20.82 7.68
C ARG A 122 6.57 19.82 8.84
N VAL A 123 6.25 18.57 8.53
CA VAL A 123 6.16 17.49 9.53
C VAL A 123 7.54 16.96 9.87
N LEU A 124 8.39 16.83 8.86
CA LEU A 124 9.80 16.45 8.99
C LEU A 124 10.70 17.44 8.22
N SER A 125 11.95 17.55 8.67
CA SER A 125 12.96 18.39 8.00
C SER A 125 13.56 17.68 6.78
N ASP A 126 14.22 18.45 5.91
CA ASP A 126 14.94 17.93 4.72
C ASP A 126 16.10 16.96 5.08
N ASN A 127 16.56 16.98 6.33
CA ASN A 127 17.58 16.02 6.80
C ASN A 127 16.98 14.64 7.11
N ASN A 128 15.66 14.53 7.22
CA ASN A 128 14.96 13.29 7.53
C ASN A 128 14.15 12.75 6.35
N VAL A 129 14.18 13.42 5.19
CA VAL A 129 13.41 12.98 4.01
C VAL A 129 14.26 13.10 2.74
N VAL A 130 14.30 12.01 1.97
CA VAL A 130 14.87 11.98 0.60
C VAL A 130 13.75 11.65 -0.36
N TRP A 131 13.43 12.56 -1.26
CA TRP A 131 12.29 12.36 -2.15
C TRP A 131 12.54 12.89 -3.57
N HIS A 132 11.87 12.23 -4.53
CA HIS A 132 11.75 12.72 -5.91
C HIS A 132 10.38 12.36 -6.48
N ARG A 133 9.68 13.34 -7.05
CA ARG A 133 8.40 13.09 -7.72
C ARG A 133 8.55 12.06 -8.83
N GLY A 134 7.62 11.12 -8.92
CA GLY A 134 7.64 10.05 -9.91
C GLY A 134 8.71 8.98 -9.68
N ARG A 135 9.43 9.01 -8.55
CA ARG A 135 10.40 7.96 -8.20
C ARG A 135 9.68 6.63 -8.00
N ARG A 136 10.26 5.56 -8.53
CA ARG A 136 9.81 4.19 -8.36
C ARG A 136 10.89 3.38 -7.67
N ILE A 137 10.50 2.20 -7.19
CA ILE A 137 11.45 1.30 -6.52
C ILE A 137 12.59 0.83 -7.45
N ASP A 138 12.30 0.65 -8.74
CA ASP A 138 13.29 0.15 -9.71
C ASP A 138 14.38 1.18 -10.07
N ASN A 139 14.22 2.43 -9.65
CA ASN A 139 15.17 3.51 -9.92
C ASN A 139 15.51 4.37 -8.68
N MET A 140 15.28 3.83 -7.47
CA MET A 140 15.62 4.51 -6.21
C MET A 140 17.14 4.57 -5.97
N ASP A 141 17.93 3.76 -6.67
CA ASP A 141 19.38 3.82 -6.65
C ASP A 141 19.94 5.22 -6.95
N LYS A 142 19.20 6.03 -7.69
CA LYS A 142 19.54 7.44 -7.95
C LYS A 142 19.55 8.33 -6.71
N ASP A 143 18.92 7.90 -5.63
CA ASP A 143 18.86 8.60 -4.35
C ASP A 143 19.87 8.05 -3.33
N LEU A 144 20.57 6.95 -3.68
CA LEU A 144 21.44 6.22 -2.76
C LEU A 144 22.56 7.08 -2.18
N ASP A 145 23.25 7.90 -2.99
CA ASP A 145 24.33 8.76 -2.51
C ASP A 145 23.84 9.78 -1.48
N LYS A 146 22.64 10.35 -1.70
CA LYS A 146 22.03 11.26 -0.73
C LYS A 146 21.66 10.51 0.55
N ILE A 147 21.08 9.32 0.46
CA ILE A 147 20.74 8.48 1.62
C ILE A 147 22.03 8.14 2.39
N LYS A 148 23.08 7.70 1.71
CA LYS A 148 24.39 7.39 2.33
C LYS A 148 24.99 8.61 3.05
N SER A 149 24.84 9.80 2.48
CA SER A 149 25.35 11.04 3.11
C SER A 149 24.63 11.38 4.42
N LEU A 150 23.37 10.93 4.60
CA LEU A 150 22.62 11.10 5.83
C LEU A 150 22.93 10.01 6.87
N ASN A 151 23.57 8.92 6.46
CA ASN A 151 23.96 7.78 7.29
C ASN A 151 22.85 7.31 8.26
N PRO A 152 21.66 6.92 7.75
CA PRO A 152 20.51 6.65 8.60
C PRO A 152 20.67 5.37 9.42
N SER A 153 20.24 5.42 10.70
CA SER A 153 20.06 4.20 11.50
C SER A 153 18.79 3.45 11.11
N TYR A 154 17.75 4.20 10.68
CA TYR A 154 16.48 3.68 10.20
C TYR A 154 16.11 4.31 8.86
N LEU A 155 15.77 3.49 7.88
CA LEU A 155 15.36 3.94 6.54
C LEU A 155 13.95 3.42 6.23
N PHE A 156 12.99 4.33 6.19
CA PHE A 156 11.61 4.05 5.81
C PHE A 156 11.45 4.16 4.30
N LEU A 157 11.11 3.05 3.65
CA LEU A 157 10.88 2.97 2.20
C LEU A 157 9.42 3.29 1.88
N THR A 158 9.20 4.32 1.06
CA THR A 158 7.86 4.81 0.66
C THR A 158 7.77 4.87 -0.86
N TYR A 159 7.78 3.70 -1.46
CA TYR A 159 7.66 3.51 -2.91
C TYR A 159 6.48 2.60 -3.23
N GLY A 160 5.94 2.74 -4.43
CA GLY A 160 4.89 1.87 -4.93
C GLY A 160 3.76 2.63 -5.63
N SER A 161 3.46 3.87 -5.26
CA SER A 161 2.39 4.65 -5.88
C SER A 161 2.62 4.83 -7.40
N ASN A 162 3.82 5.18 -7.81
CA ASN A 162 4.21 5.27 -9.22
C ASN A 162 4.50 3.90 -9.85
N ASP A 163 4.77 2.89 -9.03
CA ASP A 163 5.01 1.52 -9.48
C ASP A 163 3.73 0.81 -9.92
N LEU A 164 2.58 1.17 -9.34
CA LEU A 164 1.26 0.65 -9.72
C LEU A 164 0.98 0.78 -11.22
N GLU A 165 1.28 1.94 -11.80
CA GLU A 165 1.11 2.18 -13.23
C GLU A 165 2.06 1.31 -14.06
N LEU A 166 3.36 1.32 -13.73
CA LEU A 166 4.38 0.56 -14.47
C LEU A 166 4.14 -0.95 -14.42
N TRP A 167 3.74 -1.45 -13.25
CA TRP A 167 3.62 -2.88 -12.98
C TRP A 167 2.16 -3.39 -12.93
N THR A 168 1.19 -2.62 -13.46
CA THR A 168 -0.23 -3.00 -13.52
C THR A 168 -0.40 -4.48 -13.93
N GLY A 169 -1.02 -5.31 -13.08
CA GLY A 169 -1.20 -6.74 -13.29
C GLY A 169 0.09 -7.57 -13.31
N ARG A 170 1.22 -7.03 -12.85
CA ARG A 170 2.53 -7.70 -12.84
C ARG A 170 3.19 -7.62 -11.47
N THR A 171 2.47 -7.98 -10.41
CA THR A 171 2.90 -7.90 -9.01
C THR A 171 4.24 -8.63 -8.78
N ASN A 172 4.46 -9.78 -9.40
CA ASN A 172 5.73 -10.50 -9.28
C ASN A 172 6.92 -9.71 -9.84
N SER A 173 6.72 -8.91 -10.89
CA SER A 173 7.78 -8.05 -11.45
C SER A 173 8.10 -6.88 -10.53
N PHE A 174 7.08 -6.29 -9.91
CA PHE A 174 7.23 -5.27 -8.87
C PHE A 174 8.01 -5.82 -7.67
N ILE A 175 7.63 -6.99 -7.14
CA ILE A 175 8.31 -7.62 -6.02
C ILE A 175 9.76 -7.97 -6.37
N LYS A 176 10.04 -8.44 -7.58
CA LYS A 176 11.42 -8.68 -8.03
C LYS A 176 12.26 -7.39 -8.04
N ALA A 177 11.68 -6.26 -8.47
CA ALA A 177 12.36 -4.97 -8.42
C ALA A 177 12.60 -4.52 -6.97
N TYR A 178 11.61 -4.70 -6.10
CA TYR A 178 11.71 -4.38 -4.67
C TYR A 178 12.79 -5.22 -3.98
N THR A 179 12.81 -6.53 -4.22
CA THR A 179 13.83 -7.47 -3.72
C THR A 179 15.24 -7.01 -4.10
N LYS A 180 15.45 -6.70 -5.39
CA LYS A 180 16.76 -6.19 -5.86
C LYS A 180 17.19 -4.92 -5.12
N THR A 181 16.24 -4.05 -4.85
CA THR A 181 16.52 -2.80 -4.11
C THR A 181 16.83 -3.07 -2.64
N LEU A 182 16.11 -3.97 -1.97
CA LEU A 182 16.41 -4.36 -0.59
C LEU A 182 17.80 -4.99 -0.47
N ASP A 183 18.18 -5.87 -1.40
CA ASP A 183 19.51 -6.48 -1.43
C ASP A 183 20.62 -5.45 -1.65
N MET A 184 20.39 -4.47 -2.51
CA MET A 184 21.30 -3.34 -2.72
C MET A 184 21.44 -2.52 -1.42
N LEU A 185 20.32 -2.14 -0.79
CA LEU A 185 20.35 -1.35 0.43
C LEU A 185 21.06 -2.07 1.58
N ARG A 186 20.82 -3.36 1.77
CA ARG A 186 21.52 -4.17 2.77
C ARG A 186 23.06 -4.21 2.56
N ARG A 187 23.48 -4.23 1.31
CA ARG A 187 24.89 -4.20 0.96
C ARG A 187 25.52 -2.82 1.17
N GLU A 188 24.82 -1.77 0.75
CA GLU A 188 25.32 -0.40 0.76
C GLU A 188 25.19 0.30 2.12
N LEU A 189 24.23 -0.15 2.94
CA LEU A 189 23.87 0.40 4.25
C LEU A 189 23.73 -0.73 5.29
N PRO A 190 24.81 -1.49 5.57
CA PRO A 190 24.70 -2.72 6.38
C PRO A 190 24.29 -2.50 7.83
N SER A 191 24.43 -1.27 8.36
CA SER A 191 24.05 -0.90 9.73
C SER A 191 22.67 -0.24 9.81
N THR A 192 21.96 -0.09 8.69
CA THR A 192 20.66 0.58 8.62
C THR A 192 19.52 -0.43 8.74
N THR A 193 18.62 -0.19 9.67
CA THR A 193 17.36 -0.93 9.76
C THR A 193 16.39 -0.42 8.70
N LEU A 194 15.94 -1.32 7.82
CA LEU A 194 14.97 -1.01 6.77
C LEU A 194 13.55 -1.22 7.31
N VAL A 195 12.64 -0.32 6.93
CA VAL A 195 11.20 -0.39 7.23
C VAL A 195 10.42 -0.09 5.95
N ILE A 196 9.38 -0.86 5.65
CA ILE A 196 8.55 -0.66 4.47
C ILE A 196 7.22 -0.01 4.89
N ASN A 197 6.90 1.13 4.30
CA ASN A 197 5.57 1.74 4.40
C ASN A 197 4.64 1.17 3.33
N SER A 198 3.37 0.96 3.69
CA SER A 198 2.34 0.54 2.73
C SER A 198 2.11 1.57 1.62
N ILE A 199 1.76 1.09 0.44
CA ILE A 199 1.24 1.92 -0.65
C ILE A 199 -0.16 2.39 -0.25
N LEU A 200 -0.42 3.69 -0.33
CA LEU A 200 -1.74 4.24 -0.01
C LEU A 200 -2.75 3.95 -1.14
N PRO A 201 -4.00 3.67 -0.80
CA PRO A 201 -5.05 3.56 -1.81
C PRO A 201 -5.33 4.94 -2.42
N ALA A 202 -5.71 4.97 -3.69
CA ALA A 202 -6.27 6.16 -4.31
C ALA A 202 -7.78 6.28 -4.01
N SER A 203 -8.36 7.45 -4.25
CA SER A 203 -9.81 7.64 -4.14
C SER A 203 -10.57 6.71 -5.11
N ILE A 204 -11.81 6.35 -4.76
CA ILE A 204 -12.67 5.53 -5.64
C ILE A 204 -12.80 6.14 -7.03
N LYS A 205 -12.96 7.48 -7.11
CA LYS A 205 -13.03 8.18 -8.40
C LYS A 205 -11.78 7.96 -9.24
N LYS A 206 -10.59 8.06 -8.63
CA LYS A 206 -9.30 7.84 -9.33
C LYS A 206 -9.15 6.38 -9.73
N THR A 207 -9.43 5.43 -8.85
CA THR A 207 -9.37 3.99 -9.13
C THR A 207 -10.31 3.57 -10.28
N ASN A 208 -11.51 4.16 -10.33
CA ASN A 208 -12.46 3.91 -11.43
C ASN A 208 -11.99 4.49 -12.77
N SER A 209 -11.21 5.56 -12.76
CA SER A 209 -10.67 6.18 -13.99
C SER A 209 -9.33 5.61 -14.44
N ASP A 210 -8.61 4.95 -13.52
CA ASP A 210 -7.27 4.41 -13.75
C ASP A 210 -7.13 3.08 -13.00
N VAL A 211 -7.21 1.99 -13.76
CA VAL A 211 -7.21 0.63 -13.23
C VAL A 211 -5.93 0.26 -12.47
N SER A 212 -4.82 0.96 -12.70
CA SER A 212 -3.55 0.66 -12.03
C SER A 212 -3.69 0.75 -10.51
N PHE A 213 -4.49 1.69 -10.00
CA PHE A 213 -4.73 1.85 -8.57
C PHE A 213 -5.57 0.74 -7.94
N SER A 214 -6.26 -0.10 -8.72
CA SER A 214 -6.98 -1.28 -8.19
C SER A 214 -6.05 -2.39 -7.71
N TYR A 215 -4.78 -2.39 -8.12
CA TYR A 215 -3.78 -3.36 -7.71
C TYR A 215 -3.09 -3.03 -6.38
N GLN A 216 -3.41 -1.91 -5.75
CA GLN A 216 -2.77 -1.45 -4.52
C GLN A 216 -2.80 -2.49 -3.39
N SER A 217 -3.95 -3.12 -3.13
CA SER A 217 -4.07 -4.17 -2.10
C SER A 217 -3.23 -5.40 -2.43
N GLU A 218 -3.20 -5.83 -3.70
CA GLU A 218 -2.39 -6.97 -4.14
C GLU A 218 -0.89 -6.68 -3.95
N PHE A 219 -0.45 -5.46 -4.29
CA PHE A 219 0.94 -5.03 -4.09
C PHE A 219 1.30 -4.97 -2.61
N ASN A 220 0.42 -4.42 -1.76
CA ASN A 220 0.67 -4.37 -0.31
C ASN A 220 0.72 -5.76 0.34
N ASN A 221 -0.13 -6.70 -0.09
CA ASN A 221 -0.05 -8.07 0.39
C ASN A 221 1.29 -8.71 0.04
N ALA A 222 1.73 -8.56 -1.21
CA ALA A 222 3.01 -9.07 -1.66
C ALA A 222 4.21 -8.37 -0.98
N LEU A 223 4.12 -7.06 -0.71
CA LEU A 223 5.13 -6.33 0.08
C LEU A 223 5.20 -6.82 1.52
N ARG A 224 4.08 -7.12 2.13
CA ARG A 224 4.02 -7.68 3.50
C ARG A 224 4.68 -9.04 3.56
N GLU A 225 4.41 -9.91 2.59
CA GLU A 225 5.07 -11.22 2.48
C GLU A 225 6.58 -11.08 2.27
N LEU A 226 7.01 -10.15 1.39
CA LEU A 226 8.42 -9.84 1.18
C LEU A 226 9.06 -9.32 2.46
N ALA A 227 8.44 -8.37 3.15
CA ALA A 227 8.94 -7.82 4.41
C ALA A 227 9.14 -8.92 5.46
N ASN A 228 8.16 -9.81 5.62
CA ASN A 228 8.25 -10.96 6.52
C ASN A 228 9.42 -11.87 6.16
N SER A 229 9.64 -12.17 4.87
CA SER A 229 10.73 -13.03 4.40
C SER A 229 12.11 -12.42 4.65
N TYR A 230 12.17 -11.10 4.71
CA TYR A 230 13.39 -10.33 4.99
C TYR A 230 13.57 -9.98 6.47
N GLY A 231 12.62 -10.29 7.35
CA GLY A 231 12.61 -9.82 8.74
C GLY A 231 12.57 -8.30 8.84
N ILE A 232 11.87 -7.64 7.92
CA ILE A 232 11.69 -6.18 7.86
C ILE A 232 10.27 -5.87 8.33
N VAL A 233 10.11 -4.78 9.11
CA VAL A 233 8.80 -4.30 9.53
C VAL A 233 8.06 -3.68 8.35
N PHE A 234 6.79 -4.02 8.20
CA PHE A 234 5.85 -3.41 7.27
C PHE A 234 4.83 -2.59 8.04
N LEU A 235 4.81 -1.29 7.81
CA LEU A 235 3.86 -0.36 8.45
C LEU A 235 2.65 -0.11 7.52
N GLU A 236 1.47 -0.48 8.01
CA GLU A 236 0.21 -0.26 7.28
C GLU A 236 -0.37 1.11 7.60
N ASN A 237 -0.27 2.04 6.66
CA ASN A 237 -0.63 3.45 6.85
C ASN A 237 -2.01 3.82 6.27
N SER A 238 -2.64 2.93 5.50
CA SER A 238 -3.92 3.21 4.85
C SER A 238 -5.06 3.59 5.82
N PRO A 239 -5.17 2.99 7.02
CA PRO A 239 -6.24 3.31 7.96
C PRO A 239 -6.30 4.78 8.37
N TYR A 240 -5.18 5.47 8.43
CA TYR A 240 -5.14 6.88 8.83
C TYR A 240 -5.81 7.85 7.83
N LEU A 241 -6.02 7.42 6.59
CA LEU A 241 -6.80 8.19 5.61
C LEU A 241 -8.27 8.32 6.01
N SER A 242 -8.82 7.32 6.72
CA SER A 242 -10.22 7.32 7.17
C SER A 242 -10.51 8.30 8.30
N ARG A 243 -9.50 8.88 8.93
CA ARG A 243 -9.65 9.84 10.03
C ARG A 243 -10.34 11.17 9.61
N LYS A 244 -10.44 11.43 8.30
CA LYS A 244 -11.14 12.61 7.77
C LYS A 244 -11.98 12.26 6.55
N ASP A 245 -13.12 12.94 6.43
CA ASP A 245 -13.87 12.96 5.18
C ASP A 245 -13.07 13.61 4.07
N LYS A 246 -13.18 13.08 2.85
CA LYS A 246 -12.47 13.58 1.66
C LYS A 246 -10.95 13.75 1.89
N PRO A 247 -10.23 12.65 2.19
CA PRO A 247 -8.83 12.71 2.61
C PRO A 247 -7.87 13.11 1.51
N TYR A 248 -8.28 13.08 0.23
CA TYR A 248 -7.41 13.32 -0.92
C TYR A 248 -7.45 14.75 -1.42
N SER A 249 -6.37 15.16 -2.05
CA SER A 249 -6.29 16.33 -2.93
C SER A 249 -7.16 16.13 -4.18
N SER A 250 -7.22 17.13 -5.06
CA SER A 250 -8.09 17.09 -6.26
C SER A 250 -7.74 15.97 -7.26
N ASP A 251 -6.50 15.47 -7.23
CA ASP A 251 -6.03 14.38 -8.09
C ASP A 251 -6.53 12.99 -7.63
N GLY A 252 -7.01 12.89 -6.40
CA GLY A 252 -7.52 11.65 -5.81
C GLY A 252 -6.45 10.64 -5.44
N VAL A 253 -5.17 11.01 -5.45
CA VAL A 253 -4.00 10.19 -5.13
C VAL A 253 -3.29 10.71 -3.88
N HIS A 254 -2.89 11.99 -3.90
CA HIS A 254 -2.16 12.57 -2.79
C HIS A 254 -3.08 12.90 -1.62
N PRO A 255 -2.73 12.48 -0.40
CA PRO A 255 -3.46 12.89 0.81
C PRO A 255 -3.40 14.39 1.04
N LYS A 256 -4.38 14.90 1.80
CA LYS A 256 -4.33 16.25 2.36
C LYS A 256 -3.37 16.33 3.55
N SER A 257 -3.01 17.55 3.95
CA SER A 257 -2.00 17.83 4.98
C SER A 257 -2.18 17.06 6.29
N PHE A 258 -3.43 16.86 6.77
CA PHE A 258 -3.70 16.18 8.03
C PHE A 258 -3.11 14.77 8.11
N TYR A 259 -3.02 14.08 6.97
CA TYR A 259 -2.55 12.70 6.91
C TYR A 259 -1.06 12.59 7.25
N TYR A 260 -0.27 13.56 6.83
CA TYR A 260 1.19 13.50 6.98
C TYR A 260 1.65 13.53 8.44
N SER A 261 0.96 14.26 9.32
CA SER A 261 1.20 14.19 10.76
C SER A 261 0.84 12.81 11.32
N LEU A 262 -0.32 12.25 10.96
CA LEU A 262 -0.73 10.91 11.41
C LEU A 262 0.25 9.82 10.95
N TRP A 263 0.67 9.90 9.69
CA TRP A 263 1.65 8.98 9.12
C TRP A 263 3.01 9.07 9.84
N ALA A 264 3.49 10.29 10.08
CA ALA A 264 4.74 10.49 10.80
C ALA A 264 4.64 10.01 12.27
N LYS A 265 3.51 10.24 12.95
CA LYS A 265 3.24 9.68 14.29
C LYS A 265 3.32 8.15 14.30
N HIS A 266 2.81 7.49 13.26
CA HIS A 266 2.87 6.05 13.16
C HIS A 266 4.32 5.54 13.04
N MET A 267 5.13 6.15 12.19
CA MET A 267 6.56 5.85 12.10
C MET A 267 7.29 6.18 13.42
N THR A 268 6.94 7.28 14.09
CA THR A 268 7.49 7.67 15.39
C THR A 268 7.14 6.65 16.46
N SER A 269 5.88 6.20 16.51
CA SER A 269 5.46 5.15 17.46
C SER A 269 6.28 3.87 17.31
N TYR A 270 6.56 3.44 16.07
CA TYR A 270 7.48 2.33 15.83
C TYR A 270 8.88 2.61 16.40
N LEU A 271 9.45 3.79 16.09
CA LEU A 271 10.79 4.16 16.56
C LEU A 271 10.92 4.22 18.08
N GLU A 272 9.85 4.54 18.80
CA GLU A 272 9.84 4.57 20.28
C GLU A 272 9.78 3.19 20.92
N THR A 273 9.46 2.13 20.17
CA THR A 273 9.52 0.75 20.68
C THR A 273 10.94 0.18 20.70
N LEU A 274 11.90 0.89 20.14
CA LEU A 274 13.29 0.50 19.96
C LEU A 274 14.19 1.25 20.94
#